data_523b8359c559276629ed8e1755672473
#
_entry.id   523b8359c559276629ed8e1755672473
#
_cell.length_a   1.000
_cell.length_b   1.000
_cell.length_c   1.000
_cell.angle_alpha   90.00
_cell.angle_beta   90.00
_cell.angle_gamma   90.00
#
_symmetry.space_group_name_H-M   'P 1'
#
loop_
_entity.id
_entity.type
_entity.pdbx_description
1 polymer ?
#
loop_
_entity_poly.entity_id
_entity_poly.type
_entity_poly.pdbx_seq_one_letter_code
_entity_poly.pdbx_strand_id
1 'polypeptide(L)'
;MLEFLVRVFHLTKDYPVRFIDERGVEKWVPNQEGYSVTGIRRQNFSEYRINQFGYNSYREYKPSKDKVELALVGDSFIEGFHQPYYNSVGKKIENQIDSLEVYEFGYAGYDLADQLHLIHQYRETFDMIDYVVIGLKFEGDLTRGKYGVLEYRMKLESPLYRSLRRIKLLVYLQNIGAFDSARELTRKMLSFGSQEQDYKINDDDGLKQKRYAAYLNNFETLIDTYGFDKSRFTFLLDKNNTPTMFLDYLNNHGFKYLDFSETLKQSKRPISLIYDMHWNNHGRTLIAKLITQYIQSKAYETSSK
;
A
#
# COMPACT_ATOMS: atom_id res chain seq x y z
N MET A 1 -4.42 29.85 -20.63
CA MET A 1 -5.82 29.36 -20.65
C MET A 1 -5.94 27.87 -20.33
N LEU A 2 -5.30 26.96 -21.07
CA LEU A 2 -5.41 25.50 -20.83
C LEU A 2 -4.91 25.07 -19.44
N GLU A 3 -3.77 25.56 -18.96
CA GLU A 3 -3.25 25.29 -17.60
C GLU A 3 -4.28 25.67 -16.53
N PHE A 4 -4.95 26.81 -16.69
CA PHE A 4 -5.99 27.27 -15.79
C PHE A 4 -7.19 26.29 -15.77
N LEU A 5 -7.64 25.84 -16.94
CA LEU A 5 -8.74 24.87 -17.03
C LEU A 5 -8.38 23.53 -16.37
N VAL A 6 -7.17 23.01 -16.60
CA VAL A 6 -6.70 21.78 -15.95
C VAL A 6 -6.73 21.89 -14.44
N ARG A 7 -6.35 23.06 -13.89
CA ARG A 7 -6.37 23.31 -12.43
C ARG A 7 -7.79 23.46 -11.89
N VAL A 8 -8.61 24.28 -12.50
CA VAL A 8 -9.98 24.57 -12.02
C VAL A 8 -10.85 23.31 -12.04
N PHE A 9 -10.71 22.47 -13.07
CA PHE A 9 -11.46 21.23 -13.19
C PHE A 9 -10.79 20.02 -12.54
N HIS A 10 -9.63 20.20 -11.89
CA HIS A 10 -8.85 19.11 -11.28
C HIS A 10 -8.69 17.90 -12.22
N LEU A 11 -8.22 18.15 -13.47
CA LEU A 11 -8.12 17.11 -14.48
C LEU A 11 -6.90 16.19 -14.29
N THR A 12 -6.00 16.53 -13.36
CA THR A 12 -4.83 15.71 -13.03
C THR A 12 -4.59 15.72 -11.53
N LYS A 13 -3.90 14.65 -11.08
CA LYS A 13 -3.59 14.46 -9.66
C LYS A 13 -2.55 15.44 -9.13
N ASP A 14 -2.62 15.69 -7.83
CA ASP A 14 -1.53 16.24 -7.06
C ASP A 14 -0.57 15.13 -6.63
N TYR A 15 0.71 15.46 -6.56
CA TYR A 15 1.72 14.54 -6.08
C TYR A 15 2.21 15.04 -4.73
N PRO A 16 1.90 14.34 -3.62
CA PRO A 16 2.49 14.70 -2.34
C PRO A 16 4.01 14.53 -2.41
N VAL A 17 4.71 15.36 -1.66
CA VAL A 17 6.17 15.31 -1.53
C VAL A 17 6.53 14.24 -0.53
N ARG A 18 7.48 13.39 -0.86
CA ARG A 18 8.04 12.38 0.03
C ARG A 18 9.35 12.81 0.64
N PHE A 19 9.72 12.17 1.74
CA PHE A 19 11.02 12.36 2.39
C PHE A 19 11.41 11.09 3.16
N ILE A 20 12.65 11.03 3.55
CA ILE A 20 13.14 10.05 4.52
C ILE A 20 13.24 10.78 5.85
N ASP A 21 12.64 10.25 6.88
CA ASP A 21 12.69 10.83 8.21
C ASP A 21 13.98 10.52 8.96
N GLU A 22 14.14 11.05 10.17
CA GLU A 22 15.34 10.90 11.01
C GLU A 22 15.63 9.44 11.39
N ARG A 23 14.60 8.56 11.35
CA ARG A 23 14.71 7.13 11.62
C ARG A 23 14.93 6.31 10.35
N GLY A 24 15.11 6.96 9.21
CA GLY A 24 15.35 6.32 7.92
C GLY A 24 14.07 5.72 7.29
N VAL A 25 12.88 6.15 7.69
CA VAL A 25 11.61 5.68 7.14
C VAL A 25 11.13 6.60 6.02
N GLU A 26 10.82 6.05 4.85
CA GLU A 26 10.23 6.79 3.74
C GLU A 26 8.77 7.12 4.04
N LYS A 27 8.40 8.39 3.97
CA LYS A 27 7.05 8.92 4.26
C LYS A 27 6.69 10.07 3.33
N TRP A 28 5.42 10.49 3.40
CA TRP A 28 5.02 11.78 2.85
C TRP A 28 5.38 12.92 3.83
N VAL A 29 5.75 14.06 3.30
CA VAL A 29 5.90 15.28 4.13
C VAL A 29 4.57 15.57 4.82
N PRO A 30 4.55 15.79 6.14
CA PRO A 30 3.32 16.00 6.91
C PRO A 30 2.48 17.20 6.44
N ASN A 31 1.19 17.16 6.77
CA ASN A 31 0.22 18.23 6.57
C ASN A 31 0.02 18.66 5.11
N GLN A 32 0.20 17.75 4.17
CA GLN A 32 -0.16 17.97 2.77
C GLN A 32 -1.61 17.54 2.52
N GLU A 33 -2.29 18.30 1.70
CA GLU A 33 -3.62 17.98 1.19
C GLU A 33 -3.61 18.11 -0.33
N GLY A 34 -4.48 17.37 -1.00
CA GLY A 34 -4.59 17.43 -2.45
C GLY A 34 -5.56 16.39 -3.00
N TYR A 35 -5.48 16.21 -4.31
CA TYR A 35 -6.41 15.37 -5.05
C TYR A 35 -5.68 14.25 -5.77
N SER A 36 -6.24 13.04 -5.69
CA SER A 36 -5.87 11.91 -6.54
C SER A 36 -6.89 11.79 -7.66
N VAL A 37 -6.40 11.74 -8.89
CA VAL A 37 -7.23 11.64 -10.09
C VAL A 37 -6.72 10.48 -10.93
N THR A 38 -7.60 9.57 -11.29
CA THR A 38 -7.31 8.43 -12.15
C THR A 38 -8.22 8.45 -13.37
N GLY A 39 -7.67 8.03 -14.52
CA GLY A 39 -8.34 8.04 -15.80
C GLY A 39 -8.29 9.39 -16.51
N ILE A 40 -8.39 9.33 -17.87
CA ILE A 40 -8.20 10.49 -18.78
C ILE A 40 -9.34 11.53 -18.69
N ARG A 41 -10.46 11.17 -18.07
CA ARG A 41 -11.66 12.03 -17.93
C ARG A 41 -12.08 12.19 -16.47
N ARG A 42 -11.13 12.16 -15.54
CA ARG A 42 -11.43 12.22 -14.10
C ARG A 42 -12.42 11.13 -13.66
N GLN A 43 -12.24 9.90 -14.17
CA GLN A 43 -13.13 8.79 -13.88
C GLN A 43 -13.15 8.41 -12.39
N ASN A 44 -12.05 8.59 -11.71
CA ASN A 44 -11.98 8.52 -10.26
C ASN A 44 -11.35 9.80 -9.70
N PHE A 45 -11.98 10.36 -8.68
CA PHE A 45 -11.53 11.57 -7.98
C PHE A 45 -11.67 11.36 -6.49
N SER A 46 -10.62 11.68 -5.76
CA SER A 46 -10.58 11.55 -4.31
C SER A 46 -9.67 12.59 -3.69
N GLU A 47 -9.96 12.94 -2.45
CA GLU A 47 -9.14 13.82 -1.63
C GLU A 47 -8.22 13.00 -0.75
N TYR A 48 -6.98 13.46 -0.60
CA TYR A 48 -6.05 12.90 0.37
C TYR A 48 -5.65 13.97 1.40
N ARG A 49 -5.34 13.50 2.61
CA ARG A 49 -4.79 14.30 3.69
C ARG A 49 -3.66 13.54 4.36
N ILE A 50 -2.46 14.09 4.29
CA ILE A 50 -1.31 13.51 4.99
C ILE A 50 -1.31 14.03 6.43
N ASN A 51 -1.41 13.13 7.38
CA ASN A 51 -1.38 13.45 8.81
C ASN A 51 0.02 13.92 9.28
N GLN A 52 0.14 14.31 10.54
CA GLN A 52 1.42 14.76 11.10
C GLN A 52 2.50 13.67 11.13
N PHE A 53 2.12 12.39 11.06
CA PHE A 53 3.05 11.28 11.01
C PHE A 53 3.53 10.93 9.59
N GLY A 54 2.92 11.52 8.54
CA GLY A 54 3.32 11.35 7.16
C GLY A 54 2.56 10.28 6.36
N TYR A 55 1.34 9.94 6.76
CA TYR A 55 0.48 8.97 6.06
C TYR A 55 -0.87 9.56 5.70
N ASN A 56 -1.46 9.06 4.61
CA ASN A 56 -2.81 9.43 4.21
C ASN A 56 -3.82 8.86 5.20
N SER A 57 -4.36 9.70 6.06
CA SER A 57 -5.28 9.27 7.11
C SER A 57 -6.20 10.39 7.59
N TYR A 58 -7.40 10.02 7.99
CA TYR A 58 -8.35 10.91 8.67
C TYR A 58 -7.96 11.15 10.12
N ARG A 59 -7.09 10.28 10.71
CA ARG A 59 -6.68 10.29 12.11
C ARG A 59 -5.21 10.67 12.26
N GLU A 60 -4.92 11.46 13.28
CA GLU A 60 -3.54 11.67 13.74
C GLU A 60 -3.05 10.46 14.56
N TYR A 61 -1.76 10.13 14.43
CA TYR A 61 -1.16 9.03 15.17
C TYR A 61 -0.82 9.44 16.60
N LYS A 62 -1.67 9.05 17.54
CA LYS A 62 -1.52 9.36 18.97
C LYS A 62 -2.01 8.17 19.80
N PRO A 63 -1.25 7.05 19.83
CA PRO A 63 -1.65 5.90 20.63
C PRO A 63 -1.64 6.24 22.13
N SER A 64 -2.64 5.77 22.86
CA SER A 64 -2.89 6.20 24.23
C SER A 64 -3.16 5.06 25.22
N LYS A 65 -3.56 3.90 24.75
CA LYS A 65 -4.12 2.77 25.54
C LYS A 65 -5.42 3.07 26.28
N ASP A 66 -6.06 4.21 26.00
CA ASP A 66 -7.36 4.54 26.58
C ASP A 66 -8.49 3.77 25.89
N LYS A 67 -8.25 3.31 24.69
CA LYS A 67 -9.14 2.49 23.87
C LYS A 67 -8.39 1.31 23.28
N VAL A 68 -9.13 0.37 22.71
CA VAL A 68 -8.53 -0.65 21.86
C VAL A 68 -8.00 0.01 20.59
N GLU A 69 -6.76 -0.27 20.22
CA GLU A 69 -6.07 0.36 19.12
C GLU A 69 -5.64 -0.68 18.07
N LEU A 70 -5.85 -0.33 16.81
CA LEU A 70 -5.47 -1.14 15.65
C LEU A 70 -4.57 -0.33 14.72
N ALA A 71 -3.44 -0.89 14.31
CA ALA A 71 -2.65 -0.39 13.19
C ALA A 71 -2.94 -1.20 11.92
N LEU A 72 -3.18 -0.50 10.80
CA LEU A 72 -3.17 -1.07 9.47
C LEU A 72 -1.89 -0.63 8.78
N VAL A 73 -1.02 -1.57 8.46
CA VAL A 73 0.26 -1.29 7.78
C VAL A 73 0.22 -1.94 6.40
N GLY A 74 0.63 -1.23 5.37
CA GLY A 74 0.58 -1.78 4.03
C GLY A 74 1.01 -0.82 2.92
N ASP A 75 0.75 -1.24 1.70
CA ASP A 75 1.07 -0.51 0.49
C ASP A 75 -0.05 0.47 0.06
N SER A 76 -0.17 0.70 -1.24
CA SER A 76 -1.18 1.57 -1.85
C SER A 76 -2.63 1.14 -1.57
N PHE A 77 -2.89 -0.12 -1.20
CA PHE A 77 -4.23 -0.59 -0.82
C PHE A 77 -4.67 -0.04 0.54
N ILE A 78 -3.73 0.10 1.48
CA ILE A 78 -3.97 0.74 2.78
C ILE A 78 -3.84 2.26 2.67
N GLU A 79 -2.82 2.79 1.94
CA GLU A 79 -2.67 4.23 1.68
C GLU A 79 -3.93 4.87 1.12
N GLY A 80 -4.51 4.22 0.14
CA GLY A 80 -5.86 4.49 -0.27
C GLY A 80 -6.13 5.79 -1.01
N PHE A 81 -5.19 6.38 -1.73
CA PHE A 81 -5.39 7.61 -2.52
C PHE A 81 -6.51 7.53 -3.57
N HIS A 82 -7.03 6.34 -3.86
CA HIS A 82 -8.10 6.10 -4.83
C HIS A 82 -9.50 6.35 -4.27
N GLN A 83 -9.62 6.67 -2.98
CA GLN A 83 -10.85 7.02 -2.30
C GLN A 83 -10.58 8.18 -1.33
N PRO A 84 -11.58 9.02 -1.03
CA PRO A 84 -11.43 10.05 -0.03
C PRO A 84 -10.89 9.50 1.29
N TYR A 85 -9.90 10.16 1.89
CA TYR A 85 -9.23 9.71 3.10
C TYR A 85 -10.19 9.45 4.27
N TYR A 86 -11.28 10.21 4.35
CA TYR A 86 -12.34 10.03 5.36
C TYR A 86 -13.26 8.82 5.08
N ASN A 87 -13.00 8.06 4.02
CA ASN A 87 -13.71 6.85 3.64
C ASN A 87 -12.73 5.65 3.49
N SER A 88 -11.69 5.67 4.30
CA SER A 88 -10.62 4.66 4.33
C SER A 88 -11.10 3.32 4.93
N VAL A 89 -10.27 2.29 4.85
CA VAL A 89 -10.53 0.99 5.49
C VAL A 89 -10.61 1.17 7.01
N GLY A 90 -9.67 1.93 7.60
CA GLY A 90 -9.66 2.20 9.02
C GLY A 90 -10.91 2.93 9.52
N LYS A 91 -11.34 3.97 8.77
CA LYS A 91 -12.58 4.68 9.12
C LYS A 91 -13.82 3.78 9.05
N LYS A 92 -13.85 2.86 8.10
CA LYS A 92 -14.95 1.89 7.98
C LYS A 92 -14.96 0.87 9.12
N ILE A 93 -13.80 0.50 9.66
CA ILE A 93 -13.68 -0.37 10.83
C ILE A 93 -14.17 0.38 12.06
N GLU A 94 -13.72 1.61 12.31
CA GLU A 94 -14.19 2.43 13.43
C GLU A 94 -15.70 2.66 13.44
N ASN A 95 -16.30 2.81 12.27
CA ASN A 95 -17.76 2.95 12.16
C ASN A 95 -18.54 1.66 12.55
N GLN A 96 -17.85 0.53 12.78
CA GLN A 96 -18.43 -0.74 13.19
C GLN A 96 -18.12 -1.10 14.66
N ILE A 97 -17.12 -0.45 15.26
CA ILE A 97 -16.69 -0.69 16.66
C ILE A 97 -16.41 0.66 17.32
N ASP A 98 -17.35 1.13 18.14
CA ASP A 98 -17.30 2.48 18.75
C ASP A 98 -16.09 2.69 19.68
N SER A 99 -15.56 1.63 20.30
CA SER A 99 -14.43 1.70 21.24
C SER A 99 -13.06 1.47 20.61
N LEU A 100 -12.99 1.41 19.29
CA LEU A 100 -11.74 1.12 18.56
C LEU A 100 -11.18 2.40 17.90
N GLU A 101 -9.88 2.60 17.99
CA GLU A 101 -9.15 3.59 17.21
C GLU A 101 -8.25 2.90 16.18
N VAL A 102 -8.30 3.39 14.92
CA VAL A 102 -7.53 2.78 13.82
C VAL A 102 -6.53 3.76 13.24
N TYR A 103 -5.27 3.37 13.25
CA TYR A 103 -4.16 4.11 12.65
C TYR A 103 -3.75 3.45 11.33
N GLU A 104 -3.66 4.23 10.26
CA GLU A 104 -3.33 3.74 8.91
C GLU A 104 -1.94 4.19 8.52
N PHE A 105 -1.08 3.22 8.20
CA PHE A 105 0.31 3.37 7.77
C PHE A 105 0.48 2.78 6.36
N GLY A 106 -0.36 3.23 5.45
CA GLY A 106 -0.27 2.85 4.04
C GLY A 106 0.65 3.78 3.28
N TYR A 107 1.51 3.22 2.44
CA TYR A 107 2.38 3.98 1.55
C TYR A 107 2.60 3.23 0.23
N ALA A 108 2.29 3.89 -0.88
CA ALA A 108 2.34 3.26 -2.20
C ALA A 108 3.72 2.68 -2.52
N GLY A 109 3.75 1.35 -2.70
CA GLY A 109 4.94 0.59 -2.99
C GLY A 109 5.75 0.15 -1.78
N TYR A 110 5.27 0.29 -0.56
CA TYR A 110 5.85 -0.43 0.56
C TYR A 110 5.76 -1.93 0.30
N ASP A 111 6.85 -2.61 0.56
CA ASP A 111 6.93 -4.06 0.69
C ASP A 111 7.08 -4.47 2.16
N LEU A 112 7.22 -5.75 2.45
CA LEU A 112 7.35 -6.22 3.83
C LEU A 112 8.59 -5.66 4.54
N ALA A 113 9.68 -5.40 3.80
CA ALA A 113 10.87 -4.79 4.38
C ALA A 113 10.61 -3.34 4.85
N ASP A 114 9.88 -2.54 4.06
CA ASP A 114 9.47 -1.19 4.45
C ASP A 114 8.53 -1.22 5.66
N GLN A 115 7.56 -2.12 5.66
CA GLN A 115 6.53 -2.25 6.70
C GLN A 115 7.14 -2.65 8.05
N LEU A 116 8.00 -3.69 8.06
CA LEU A 116 8.65 -4.14 9.28
C LEU A 116 9.72 -3.15 9.77
N HIS A 117 10.43 -2.48 8.84
CA HIS A 117 11.34 -1.41 9.21
C HIS A 117 10.61 -0.25 9.91
N LEU A 118 9.46 0.20 9.38
CA LEU A 118 8.63 1.20 10.03
C LEU A 118 8.25 0.79 11.46
N ILE A 119 7.70 -0.42 11.64
CA ILE A 119 7.28 -0.93 12.95
C ILE A 119 8.48 -0.98 13.91
N HIS A 120 9.62 -1.47 13.45
CA HIS A 120 10.84 -1.58 14.24
C HIS A 120 11.39 -0.21 14.67
N GLN A 121 11.43 0.76 13.76
CA GLN A 121 11.94 2.11 14.05
C GLN A 121 11.05 2.89 15.02
N TYR A 122 9.75 2.60 15.01
CA TYR A 122 8.75 3.24 15.86
C TYR A 122 8.15 2.28 16.90
N ARG A 123 8.91 1.22 17.27
CA ARG A 123 8.42 0.18 18.16
C ARG A 123 7.85 0.71 19.48
N GLU A 124 8.45 1.77 20.05
CA GLU A 124 8.00 2.37 21.30
C GLU A 124 6.52 2.77 21.25
N THR A 125 6.08 3.30 20.10
CA THR A 125 4.69 3.69 19.88
C THR A 125 3.85 2.53 19.36
N PHE A 126 4.40 1.64 18.50
CA PHE A 126 3.70 0.43 18.08
C PHE A 126 3.45 -0.56 19.22
N ASP A 127 4.29 -0.56 20.27
CA ASP A 127 4.09 -1.39 21.46
C ASP A 127 2.89 -0.93 22.31
N MET A 128 2.38 0.28 22.07
CA MET A 128 1.15 0.76 22.68
C MET A 128 -0.11 0.23 21.99
N ILE A 129 -0.03 -0.16 20.72
CA ILE A 129 -1.15 -0.61 19.91
C ILE A 129 -1.46 -2.08 20.19
N ASP A 130 -2.75 -2.42 20.37
CA ASP A 130 -3.18 -3.77 20.73
C ASP A 130 -3.09 -4.76 19.57
N TYR A 131 -3.42 -4.33 18.34
CA TYR A 131 -3.46 -5.18 17.16
C TYR A 131 -2.77 -4.49 15.97
N VAL A 132 -2.03 -5.27 15.20
CA VAL A 132 -1.38 -4.79 13.96
C VAL A 132 -1.75 -5.73 12.83
N VAL A 133 -2.41 -5.21 11.81
CA VAL A 133 -2.73 -5.92 10.57
C VAL A 133 -1.80 -5.44 9.47
N ILE A 134 -1.03 -6.36 8.91
CA ILE A 134 0.02 -6.09 7.92
C ILE A 134 -0.39 -6.67 6.57
N GLY A 135 -0.56 -5.81 5.56
CA GLY A 135 -0.83 -6.25 4.19
C GLY A 135 0.37 -7.01 3.62
N LEU A 136 0.13 -8.18 3.03
CA LEU A 136 1.19 -9.02 2.47
C LEU A 136 0.81 -9.60 1.11
N LYS A 137 1.65 -9.35 0.11
CA LYS A 137 1.60 -9.96 -1.22
C LYS A 137 2.86 -10.78 -1.45
N PHE A 138 2.74 -12.09 -1.54
CA PHE A 138 3.89 -12.98 -1.62
C PHE A 138 4.89 -12.59 -2.72
N GLU A 139 4.43 -12.40 -3.95
CA GLU A 139 5.32 -12.09 -5.08
C GLU A 139 5.78 -10.63 -5.13
N GLY A 140 5.04 -9.72 -4.50
CA GLY A 140 5.36 -8.27 -4.52
C GLY A 140 6.25 -7.83 -3.37
N ASP A 141 5.98 -8.37 -2.17
CA ASP A 141 6.51 -7.79 -0.93
C ASP A 141 7.72 -8.55 -0.37
N LEU A 142 8.06 -9.72 -0.96
CA LEU A 142 9.17 -10.58 -0.50
C LEU A 142 10.38 -10.58 -1.44
N THR A 143 10.50 -9.57 -2.29
CA THR A 143 11.57 -9.48 -3.30
C THR A 143 12.94 -9.16 -2.70
N ARG A 144 12.98 -8.66 -1.47
CA ARG A 144 14.22 -8.33 -0.74
C ARG A 144 14.12 -8.75 0.73
N GLY A 145 15.24 -9.21 1.29
CA GLY A 145 15.35 -9.64 2.70
C GLY A 145 15.84 -8.55 3.65
N LYS A 146 15.99 -7.31 3.19
CA LYS A 146 16.47 -6.19 4.00
C LYS A 146 15.90 -4.88 3.50
N TYR A 147 15.54 -4.00 4.43
CA TYR A 147 15.19 -2.61 4.11
C TYR A 147 16.37 -1.84 3.51
N GLY A 148 16.07 -0.99 2.59
CA GLY A 148 16.96 0.00 2.00
C GLY A 148 16.15 1.02 1.21
N VAL A 149 16.52 2.27 1.31
CA VAL A 149 15.86 3.36 0.58
C VAL A 149 15.94 3.11 -0.93
N LEU A 150 14.82 3.19 -1.60
CA LEU A 150 14.74 3.03 -3.05
C LEU A 150 15.10 4.37 -3.73
N GLU A 151 16.37 4.52 -4.11
CA GLU A 151 16.90 5.77 -4.67
C GLU A 151 16.10 6.32 -5.85
N TYR A 152 15.53 5.45 -6.70
CA TYR A 152 14.72 5.90 -7.84
C TYR A 152 13.50 6.70 -7.40
N ARG A 153 12.91 6.40 -6.21
CA ARG A 153 11.79 7.16 -5.64
C ARG A 153 12.26 8.54 -5.22
N MET A 154 13.42 8.64 -4.60
CA MET A 154 13.99 9.91 -4.14
C MET A 154 14.42 10.80 -5.31
N LYS A 155 14.87 10.22 -6.42
CA LYS A 155 15.14 10.98 -7.66
C LYS A 155 13.91 11.72 -8.19
N LEU A 156 12.70 11.21 -7.95
CA LEU A 156 11.44 11.88 -8.31
C LEU A 156 11.16 13.13 -7.47
N GLU A 157 11.89 13.34 -6.39
CA GLU A 157 11.81 14.55 -5.55
C GLU A 157 12.89 15.58 -5.90
N SER A 158 13.69 15.35 -6.95
CA SER A 158 14.66 16.35 -7.42
C SER A 158 13.97 17.66 -7.81
N PRO A 159 14.63 18.82 -7.67
CA PRO A 159 14.04 20.12 -7.96
C PRO A 159 13.46 20.22 -9.37
N LEU A 160 14.09 19.57 -10.35
CA LEU A 160 13.62 19.54 -11.73
C LEU A 160 12.28 18.80 -11.85
N TYR A 161 12.19 17.58 -11.34
CA TYR A 161 10.94 16.80 -11.38
C TYR A 161 9.82 17.48 -10.61
N ARG A 162 10.10 18.05 -9.44
CA ARG A 162 9.11 18.81 -8.67
C ARG A 162 8.59 20.03 -9.44
N SER A 163 9.47 20.75 -10.14
CA SER A 163 9.07 21.89 -10.99
C SER A 163 8.21 21.45 -12.15
N LEU A 164 8.54 20.36 -12.83
CA LEU A 164 7.74 19.80 -13.93
C LEU A 164 6.35 19.37 -13.47
N ARG A 165 6.23 18.76 -12.30
CA ARG A 165 4.94 18.34 -11.72
C ARG A 165 4.04 19.51 -11.32
N ARG A 166 4.59 20.70 -11.12
CA ARG A 166 3.80 21.92 -10.87
C ARG A 166 3.07 22.42 -12.10
N ILE A 167 3.53 22.06 -13.31
CA ILE A 167 2.86 22.38 -14.57
C ILE A 167 1.76 21.34 -14.81
N LYS A 168 0.55 21.64 -14.36
CA LYS A 168 -0.57 20.67 -14.39
C LYS A 168 -0.97 20.27 -15.81
N LEU A 169 -0.85 21.20 -16.76
CA LEU A 169 -1.09 20.89 -18.18
C LEU A 169 -0.10 19.82 -18.69
N LEU A 170 1.17 19.90 -18.33
CA LEU A 170 2.17 18.91 -18.73
C LEU A 170 1.84 17.51 -18.16
N VAL A 171 1.48 17.46 -16.87
CA VAL A 171 1.04 16.23 -16.22
C VAL A 171 -0.23 15.68 -16.87
N TYR A 172 -1.18 16.53 -17.18
CA TYR A 172 -2.41 16.15 -17.89
C TYR A 172 -2.12 15.54 -19.27
N LEU A 173 -1.31 16.23 -20.10
CA LEU A 173 -0.92 15.75 -21.41
C LEU A 173 -0.18 14.40 -21.35
N GLN A 174 0.65 14.21 -20.31
CA GLN A 174 1.29 12.92 -20.08
C GLN A 174 0.26 11.83 -19.72
N ASN A 175 -0.70 12.14 -18.86
CA ASN A 175 -1.71 11.17 -18.43
C ASN A 175 -2.68 10.73 -19.53
N ILE A 176 -2.96 11.62 -20.49
CA ILE A 176 -3.79 11.27 -21.66
C ILE A 176 -3.00 10.62 -22.81
N GLY A 177 -1.70 10.35 -22.62
CA GLY A 177 -0.86 9.73 -23.64
C GLY A 177 -0.44 10.64 -24.80
N ALA A 178 -0.57 11.98 -24.64
CA ALA A 178 -0.21 12.92 -25.71
C ALA A 178 1.26 12.82 -26.16
N PHE A 179 2.14 12.27 -25.32
CA PHE A 179 3.55 12.08 -25.61
C PHE A 179 3.92 10.63 -26.01
N ASP A 180 2.96 9.70 -26.02
CA ASP A 180 3.25 8.28 -26.25
C ASP A 180 3.80 8.03 -27.65
N SER A 181 3.27 8.69 -28.68
CA SER A 181 3.78 8.61 -30.04
C SER A 181 5.22 9.13 -30.16
N ALA A 182 5.56 10.21 -29.45
CA ALA A 182 6.91 10.74 -29.43
C ALA A 182 7.88 9.84 -28.66
N ARG A 183 7.44 9.24 -27.56
CA ARG A 183 8.21 8.24 -26.78
C ARG A 183 8.45 6.98 -27.60
N GLU A 184 7.45 6.51 -28.34
CA GLU A 184 7.61 5.34 -29.22
C GLU A 184 8.57 5.63 -30.36
N LEU A 185 8.54 6.84 -30.92
CA LEU A 185 9.49 7.27 -31.97
C LEU A 185 10.93 7.34 -31.42
N THR A 186 11.13 7.94 -30.23
CA THR A 186 12.45 7.99 -29.60
C THR A 186 12.95 6.62 -29.17
N ARG A 187 12.06 5.74 -28.69
CA ARG A 187 12.40 4.34 -28.39
C ARG A 187 12.81 3.58 -29.65
N LYS A 188 12.08 3.73 -30.75
CA LYS A 188 12.46 3.15 -32.06
C LYS A 188 13.77 3.72 -32.59
N MET A 189 14.05 5.02 -32.39
CA MET A 189 15.34 5.61 -32.78
C MET A 189 16.51 5.12 -31.93
N LEU A 190 16.28 4.91 -30.60
CA LEU A 190 17.31 4.41 -29.69
C LEU A 190 17.49 2.88 -29.76
N SER A 191 16.47 2.14 -30.19
CA SER A 191 16.53 0.68 -30.39
C SER A 191 17.14 0.24 -31.73
N PHE A 192 17.57 1.16 -32.56
CA PHE A 192 18.25 0.84 -33.84
C PHE A 192 19.64 0.18 -33.66
N GLY A 193 19.89 -0.46 -32.54
CA GLY A 193 21.11 -1.19 -32.20
C GLY A 193 20.96 -2.28 -31.17
N SER A 194 19.79 -2.46 -30.54
CA SER A 194 19.55 -3.54 -29.59
C SER A 194 18.31 -4.32 -30.01
N GLN A 195 18.50 -5.54 -30.45
CA GLN A 195 17.44 -6.53 -30.50
C GLN A 195 17.01 -6.77 -29.00
N GLU A 196 15.98 -6.05 -28.55
CA GLU A 196 15.21 -6.52 -27.43
C GLU A 196 14.50 -7.80 -27.90
N GLN A 197 15.11 -8.93 -27.61
CA GLN A 197 14.38 -10.19 -27.60
C GLN A 197 13.30 -10.02 -26.53
N ASP A 198 12.04 -9.98 -26.94
CA ASP A 198 10.91 -10.28 -26.09
C ASP A 198 11.14 -11.71 -25.55
N TYR A 199 11.87 -11.81 -24.45
CA TYR A 199 11.86 -12.99 -23.62
C TYR A 199 10.45 -13.05 -23.03
N LYS A 200 9.54 -13.72 -23.73
CA LYS A 200 8.50 -14.46 -23.03
C LYS A 200 9.26 -15.44 -22.14
N ILE A 201 9.45 -15.04 -20.89
CA ILE A 201 9.90 -15.95 -19.85
C ILE A 201 8.81 -17.01 -19.77
N ASN A 202 9.00 -18.13 -20.49
CA ASN A 202 8.35 -19.37 -20.11
C ASN A 202 8.88 -19.60 -18.69
N ASP A 203 8.05 -19.34 -17.70
CA ASP A 203 8.36 -19.55 -16.29
C ASP A 203 8.53 -21.07 -16.14
N ASP A 204 9.75 -21.53 -16.34
CA ASP A 204 10.13 -22.93 -16.11
C ASP A 204 9.83 -23.18 -14.61
N ASP A 205 9.09 -24.24 -14.32
CA ASP A 205 8.69 -24.60 -12.95
C ASP A 205 9.89 -24.62 -11.99
N GLY A 206 11.09 -24.96 -12.50
CA GLY A 206 12.33 -24.90 -11.73
C GLY A 206 12.78 -23.49 -11.34
N LEU A 207 12.58 -22.51 -12.22
CA LEU A 207 12.88 -21.09 -11.93
C LEU A 207 11.88 -20.51 -10.94
N LYS A 208 10.62 -20.86 -11.09
CA LYS A 208 9.55 -20.46 -10.17
C LYS A 208 9.79 -20.96 -8.76
N GLN A 209 10.15 -22.25 -8.61
CA GLN A 209 10.49 -22.84 -7.31
C GLN A 209 11.70 -22.17 -6.65
N LYS A 210 12.76 -21.87 -7.41
CA LYS A 210 13.92 -21.13 -6.91
C LYS A 210 13.55 -19.73 -6.43
N ARG A 211 12.71 -19.03 -7.20
CA ARG A 211 12.21 -17.69 -6.81
C ARG A 211 11.40 -17.75 -5.52
N TYR A 212 10.51 -18.72 -5.37
CA TYR A 212 9.69 -18.89 -4.17
C TYR A 212 10.53 -19.25 -2.95
N ALA A 213 11.57 -20.08 -3.10
CA ALA A 213 12.52 -20.38 -2.02
C ALA A 213 13.29 -19.12 -1.60
N ALA A 214 13.70 -18.26 -2.57
CA ALA A 214 14.35 -16.99 -2.27
C ALA A 214 13.41 -16.02 -1.53
N TYR A 215 12.13 -15.98 -1.90
CA TYR A 215 11.14 -15.15 -1.21
C TYR A 215 10.87 -15.63 0.21
N LEU A 216 10.82 -16.93 0.43
CA LEU A 216 10.70 -17.50 1.78
C LEU A 216 11.92 -17.13 2.64
N ASN A 217 13.12 -17.30 2.10
CA ASN A 217 14.36 -16.90 2.80
C ASN A 217 14.39 -15.38 3.12
N ASN A 218 13.90 -14.54 2.19
CA ASN A 218 13.77 -13.10 2.45
C ASN A 218 12.78 -12.83 3.59
N PHE A 219 11.64 -13.54 3.62
CA PHE A 219 10.67 -13.44 4.70
C PHE A 219 11.30 -13.78 6.05
N GLU A 220 11.97 -14.93 6.15
CA GLU A 220 12.67 -15.38 7.36
C GLU A 220 13.69 -14.32 7.83
N THR A 221 14.52 -13.84 6.91
CA THR A 221 15.53 -12.80 7.19
C THR A 221 14.89 -11.51 7.72
N LEU A 222 13.75 -11.09 7.16
CA LEU A 222 13.03 -9.90 7.61
C LEU A 222 12.45 -10.09 9.02
N ILE A 223 11.83 -11.25 9.29
CA ILE A 223 11.29 -11.58 10.62
C ILE A 223 12.43 -11.62 11.67
N ASP A 224 13.55 -12.23 11.35
CA ASP A 224 14.70 -12.31 12.26
C ASP A 224 15.34 -10.94 12.52
N THR A 225 15.38 -10.08 11.49
CA THR A 225 16.02 -8.76 11.58
C THR A 225 15.18 -7.76 12.37
N TYR A 226 13.88 -7.70 12.11
CA TYR A 226 13.00 -6.64 12.63
C TYR A 226 12.09 -7.12 13.77
N GLY A 227 11.93 -8.43 13.93
CA GLY A 227 11.00 -9.04 14.87
C GLY A 227 9.57 -9.08 14.35
N PHE A 228 8.76 -9.94 14.94
CA PHE A 228 7.34 -10.08 14.64
C PHE A 228 6.59 -10.60 15.87
N ASP A 229 5.76 -9.78 16.48
CA ASP A 229 4.96 -10.18 17.63
C ASP A 229 3.74 -10.99 17.20
N LYS A 230 3.87 -12.31 17.18
CA LYS A 230 2.79 -13.25 16.78
C LYS A 230 1.53 -13.17 17.65
N SER A 231 1.60 -12.54 18.81
CA SER A 231 0.44 -12.34 19.67
C SER A 231 -0.48 -11.24 19.15
N ARG A 232 0.11 -10.13 18.65
CA ARG A 232 -0.57 -8.92 18.21
C ARG A 232 -0.63 -8.75 16.69
N PHE A 233 0.34 -9.32 15.94
CA PHE A 233 0.48 -9.09 14.51
C PHE A 233 -0.23 -10.18 13.71
N THR A 234 -0.89 -9.77 12.64
CA THR A 234 -1.64 -10.64 11.73
C THR A 234 -1.48 -10.16 10.30
N PHE A 235 -1.15 -11.05 9.38
CA PHE A 235 -1.10 -10.71 7.96
C PHE A 235 -2.50 -10.61 7.36
N LEU A 236 -2.67 -9.70 6.40
CA LEU A 236 -3.84 -9.60 5.53
C LEU A 236 -3.38 -9.97 4.12
N LEU A 237 -3.82 -11.12 3.60
CA LEU A 237 -3.34 -11.65 2.33
C LEU A 237 -4.45 -12.26 1.47
N ASP A 238 -4.15 -12.40 0.19
CA ASP A 238 -4.96 -13.15 -0.78
C ASP A 238 -4.43 -14.58 -0.88
N LYS A 239 -5.15 -15.52 -0.27
CA LYS A 239 -4.76 -16.93 -0.28
C LYS A 239 -4.70 -17.51 -1.69
N ASN A 240 -5.56 -17.06 -2.61
CA ASN A 240 -5.57 -17.55 -3.99
C ASN A 240 -4.32 -17.11 -4.78
N ASN A 241 -3.70 -15.99 -4.38
CA ASN A 241 -2.47 -15.46 -4.97
C ASN A 241 -1.22 -15.72 -4.09
N THR A 242 -1.34 -16.60 -3.09
CA THR A 242 -0.25 -16.97 -2.20
C THR A 242 0.09 -18.45 -2.38
N PRO A 243 1.34 -18.84 -2.67
CA PRO A 243 1.73 -20.25 -2.85
C PRO A 243 1.45 -21.08 -1.60
N THR A 244 0.96 -22.31 -1.81
CA THR A 244 0.62 -23.24 -0.72
C THR A 244 1.82 -23.46 0.22
N MET A 245 3.03 -23.59 -0.33
CA MET A 245 4.24 -23.78 0.47
C MET A 245 4.47 -22.67 1.48
N PHE A 246 4.13 -21.43 1.14
CA PHE A 246 4.25 -20.29 2.05
C PHE A 246 3.13 -20.27 3.09
N LEU A 247 1.90 -20.63 2.70
CA LEU A 247 0.78 -20.76 3.64
C LEU A 247 1.06 -21.88 4.67
N ASP A 248 1.61 -23.01 4.23
CA ASP A 248 2.03 -24.09 5.11
C ASP A 248 3.15 -23.65 6.06
N TYR A 249 4.10 -22.86 5.56
CA TYR A 249 5.14 -22.27 6.40
C TYR A 249 4.54 -21.36 7.48
N LEU A 250 3.64 -20.44 7.11
CA LEU A 250 2.97 -19.56 8.08
C LEU A 250 2.24 -20.36 9.17
N ASN A 251 1.46 -21.38 8.76
CA ASN A 251 0.72 -22.23 9.69
C ASN A 251 1.64 -23.01 10.64
N ASN A 252 2.68 -23.65 10.10
CA ASN A 252 3.61 -24.46 10.87
C ASN A 252 4.45 -23.65 11.87
N HIS A 253 4.65 -22.35 11.59
CA HIS A 253 5.41 -21.45 12.45
C HIS A 253 4.51 -20.54 13.30
N GLY A 254 3.20 -20.73 13.28
CA GLY A 254 2.24 -20.00 14.12
C GLY A 254 2.04 -18.55 13.74
N PHE A 255 2.27 -18.17 12.48
CA PHE A 255 1.90 -16.86 11.96
C PHE A 255 0.40 -16.83 11.66
N LYS A 256 -0.28 -15.78 12.12
CA LYS A 256 -1.71 -15.59 11.85
C LYS A 256 -1.90 -14.81 10.56
N TYR A 257 -2.95 -15.15 9.81
CA TYR A 257 -3.35 -14.36 8.65
C TYR A 257 -4.86 -14.32 8.47
N LEU A 258 -5.33 -13.23 7.89
CA LEU A 258 -6.68 -13.01 7.41
C LEU A 258 -6.68 -13.18 5.90
N ASP A 259 -7.43 -14.16 5.43
CA ASP A 259 -7.63 -14.38 4.01
C ASP A 259 -8.82 -13.55 3.51
N PHE A 260 -8.57 -12.62 2.61
CA PHE A 260 -9.63 -11.83 2.00
C PHE A 260 -10.12 -12.39 0.65
N SER A 261 -9.49 -13.42 0.11
CA SER A 261 -9.77 -13.96 -1.22
C SER A 261 -11.21 -14.40 -1.37
N GLU A 262 -11.72 -15.22 -0.45
CA GLU A 262 -13.09 -15.71 -0.51
C GLU A 262 -14.12 -14.59 -0.23
N THR A 263 -13.81 -13.68 0.67
CA THR A 263 -14.67 -12.51 0.95
C THR A 263 -14.90 -11.65 -0.30
N LEU A 264 -13.83 -11.44 -1.08
CA LEU A 264 -13.94 -10.66 -2.31
C LEU A 264 -14.57 -11.45 -3.45
N LYS A 265 -14.23 -12.74 -3.59
CA LYS A 265 -14.75 -13.63 -4.64
C LYS A 265 -16.28 -13.86 -4.55
N GLN A 266 -16.82 -13.93 -3.35
CA GLN A 266 -18.25 -14.11 -3.12
C GLN A 266 -19.06 -12.85 -3.41
N SER A 267 -18.42 -11.71 -3.66
CA SER A 267 -19.10 -10.46 -3.96
C SER A 267 -19.78 -10.52 -5.34
N LYS A 268 -21.09 -10.21 -5.35
CA LYS A 268 -21.86 -10.03 -6.60
C LYS A 268 -21.67 -8.65 -7.23
N ARG A 269 -20.96 -7.74 -6.56
CA ARG A 269 -20.72 -6.36 -7.01
C ARG A 269 -19.23 -6.19 -7.31
N PRO A 270 -18.85 -5.33 -8.26
CA PRO A 270 -17.46 -5.01 -8.51
C PRO A 270 -16.74 -4.55 -7.22
N ILE A 271 -15.55 -5.08 -6.97
CA ILE A 271 -14.74 -4.84 -5.77
C ILE A 271 -13.57 -3.91 -6.02
N SER A 272 -13.18 -3.74 -7.28
CA SER A 272 -12.08 -2.88 -7.71
C SER A 272 -12.56 -1.72 -8.58
N LEU A 273 -11.70 -0.75 -8.75
CA LEU A 273 -11.89 0.37 -9.66
C LEU A 273 -11.77 -0.10 -11.11
N ILE A 274 -12.51 0.51 -12.01
CA ILE A 274 -12.54 0.10 -13.43
C ILE A 274 -11.18 0.33 -14.12
N TYR A 275 -10.47 1.39 -13.74
CA TYR A 275 -9.20 1.83 -14.38
C TYR A 275 -7.96 1.48 -13.58
N ASP A 276 -8.16 0.78 -12.47
CA ASP A 276 -7.14 0.51 -11.48
C ASP A 276 -7.55 -0.73 -10.68
N MET A 277 -6.62 -1.58 -10.30
CA MET A 277 -6.92 -2.83 -9.58
C MET A 277 -7.13 -2.62 -8.07
N HIS A 278 -7.00 -1.39 -7.58
CA HIS A 278 -7.25 -1.09 -6.16
C HIS A 278 -8.73 -1.26 -5.80
N TRP A 279 -8.96 -1.57 -4.54
CA TRP A 279 -10.33 -1.72 -4.02
C TRP A 279 -11.14 -0.44 -4.18
N ASN A 280 -12.31 -0.57 -4.76
CA ASN A 280 -13.31 0.49 -4.74
C ASN A 280 -13.95 0.60 -3.34
N ASN A 281 -14.91 1.51 -3.17
CA ASN A 281 -15.58 1.70 -1.88
C ASN A 281 -16.23 0.42 -1.34
N HIS A 282 -16.79 -0.43 -2.21
CA HIS A 282 -17.39 -1.70 -1.82
C HIS A 282 -16.34 -2.72 -1.39
N GLY A 283 -15.25 -2.88 -2.16
CA GLY A 283 -14.15 -3.76 -1.79
C GLY A 283 -13.56 -3.39 -0.42
N ARG A 284 -13.32 -2.10 -0.17
CA ARG A 284 -12.87 -1.62 1.15
C ARG A 284 -13.85 -1.92 2.27
N THR A 285 -15.14 -1.86 2.01
CA THR A 285 -16.15 -2.23 3.02
C THR A 285 -16.09 -3.71 3.36
N LEU A 286 -15.82 -4.57 2.39
CA LEU A 286 -15.64 -6.01 2.63
C LEU A 286 -14.37 -6.30 3.45
N ILE A 287 -13.26 -5.66 3.10
CA ILE A 287 -12.00 -5.77 3.86
C ILE A 287 -12.18 -5.26 5.30
N ALA A 288 -12.81 -4.11 5.46
CA ALA A 288 -13.10 -3.55 6.79
C ALA A 288 -13.95 -4.51 7.63
N LYS A 289 -14.99 -5.11 7.04
CA LYS A 289 -15.84 -6.10 7.72
C LYS A 289 -15.05 -7.33 8.16
N LEU A 290 -14.16 -7.85 7.31
CA LEU A 290 -13.32 -9.00 7.63
C LEU A 290 -12.44 -8.69 8.85
N ILE A 291 -11.75 -7.53 8.84
CA ILE A 291 -10.89 -7.11 9.96
C ILE A 291 -11.73 -6.85 11.22
N THR A 292 -12.89 -6.22 11.09
CA THR A 292 -13.82 -6.00 12.23
C THR A 292 -14.21 -7.30 12.91
N GLN A 293 -14.61 -8.31 12.14
CA GLN A 293 -14.96 -9.63 12.67
C GLN A 293 -13.79 -10.29 13.40
N TYR A 294 -12.58 -10.15 12.88
CA TYR A 294 -11.38 -10.64 13.54
C TYR A 294 -11.13 -9.95 14.88
N ILE A 295 -11.17 -8.62 14.93
CA ILE A 295 -10.95 -7.86 16.17
C ILE A 295 -12.01 -8.21 17.22
N GLN A 296 -13.28 -8.32 16.82
CA GLN A 296 -14.36 -8.72 17.72
C GLN A 296 -14.14 -10.12 18.30
N SER A 297 -13.71 -11.09 17.49
CA SER A 297 -13.40 -12.44 17.97
C SER A 297 -12.28 -12.44 19.01
N LYS A 298 -11.26 -11.58 18.84
CA LYS A 298 -10.16 -11.42 19.81
C LYS A 298 -10.61 -10.82 21.14
N ALA A 299 -11.50 -9.84 21.09
CA ALA A 299 -12.07 -9.24 22.30
C ALA A 299 -12.85 -10.26 23.13
N TYR A 300 -13.61 -11.15 22.49
CA TYR A 300 -14.32 -12.24 23.17
C TYR A 300 -13.36 -13.26 23.81
N GLU A 301 -12.29 -13.65 23.12
CA GLU A 301 -11.26 -14.55 23.67
C GLU A 301 -10.59 -13.99 24.94
N THR A 302 -10.40 -12.68 25.00
CA THR A 302 -9.77 -12.00 26.13
C THR A 302 -10.73 -11.84 27.32
N SER A 303 -12.03 -11.62 27.05
CA SER A 303 -13.07 -11.47 28.08
C SER A 303 -13.49 -12.81 28.72
N SER A 304 -13.12 -13.94 28.10
CA SER A 304 -13.48 -15.29 28.57
C SER A 304 -12.39 -15.96 29.39
N LYS A 305 -11.27 -15.31 29.60
CA LYS A 305 -10.14 -15.71 30.45
C LYS A 305 -10.10 -14.89 31.73
#